data_c5325c7a7f160af701ebbdfd7a09af7b
#
_entry.id   c5325c7a7f160af701ebbdfd7a09af7b
#
_cell.length_a   1.000
_cell.length_b   1.000
_cell.length_c   1.000
_cell.angle_alpha   90.00
_cell.angle_beta   90.00
_cell.angle_gamma   90.00
#
_symmetry.space_group_name_H-M   'P 1'
#
loop_
_entity.id
_entity.type
_entity.pdbx_description
1 polymer ?
#
loop_
_entity_poly.entity_id
_entity_poly.type
_entity_poly.pdbx_seq_one_letter_code
_entity_poly.pdbx_strand_id
1 'polypeptide(L)'
;ASPATRQLVAAAEDGRIVGLLSVALYDVPSGRKAWIEDVVVDAAARGRGIGEALVREALALARREGVARMMLTSNATRRAAHRLYERMGFVRYETDCFRLDL
;
A
#
# COMPACT_ATOMS: atom_id res chain seq x y z
N ALA A 1 2.79 18.74 9.85
CA ALA A 1 3.67 18.26 8.81
C ALA A 1 2.96 18.28 7.46
N SER A 2 3.67 18.57 6.41
CA SER A 2 3.09 18.55 5.07
C SER A 2 2.87 17.13 4.60
N PRO A 3 1.95 16.92 3.64
CA PRO A 3 1.79 15.62 3.01
C PRO A 3 3.10 15.14 2.41
N ALA A 4 3.30 13.86 2.43
CA ALA A 4 4.51 13.27 1.93
C ALA A 4 4.21 11.95 1.24
N THR A 5 4.98 11.64 0.22
CA THR A 5 4.91 10.36 -0.45
C THR A 5 6.19 9.59 -0.15
N ARG A 6 6.04 8.33 0.16
CA ARG A 6 7.16 7.41 0.35
C ARG A 6 7.05 6.31 -0.67
N GLN A 7 8.19 5.95 -1.25
CA GLN A 7 8.24 4.80 -2.14
C GLN A 7 9.10 3.72 -1.52
N LEU A 8 8.55 2.53 -1.47
CA LEU A 8 9.25 1.35 -0.99
C LEU A 8 9.55 0.49 -2.20
N VAL A 9 10.77 -0.03 -2.26
CA VAL A 9 11.18 -0.86 -3.38
C VAL A 9 11.70 -2.19 -2.86
N ALA A 10 11.49 -3.23 -3.65
CA ALA A 10 12.10 -4.52 -3.42
C ALA A 10 13.13 -4.75 -4.51
N ALA A 11 14.37 -5.05 -4.12
CA ALA A 11 15.46 -5.26 -5.06
C ALA A 11 15.89 -6.73 -5.04
N ALA A 12 16.18 -7.26 -6.22
CA ALA A 12 16.80 -8.58 -6.35
C ALA A 12 18.28 -8.49 -5.94
N GLU A 13 18.93 -9.64 -5.80
CA GLU A 13 20.33 -9.70 -5.38
C GLU A 13 21.25 -8.96 -6.33
N ASP A 14 20.90 -8.88 -7.61
CA ASP A 14 21.69 -8.15 -8.62
C ASP A 14 21.40 -6.65 -8.62
N GLY A 15 20.58 -6.16 -7.69
CA GLY A 15 20.23 -4.75 -7.58
C GLY A 15 19.04 -4.31 -8.43
N ARG A 16 18.51 -5.18 -9.26
CA ARG A 16 17.36 -4.84 -10.10
C ARG A 16 16.11 -4.69 -9.24
N ILE A 17 15.33 -3.63 -9.47
CA ILE A 17 14.09 -3.42 -8.76
C ILE A 17 13.02 -4.35 -9.30
N VAL A 18 12.42 -5.16 -8.43
CA VAL A 18 11.40 -6.15 -8.81
C VAL A 18 10.05 -5.87 -8.17
N GLY A 19 9.96 -4.89 -7.30
CA GLY A 19 8.68 -4.51 -6.70
C GLY A 19 8.70 -3.08 -6.24
N LEU A 20 7.53 -2.46 -6.18
CA LEU A 20 7.36 -1.07 -5.80
C LEU A 20 6.03 -0.91 -5.07
N LEU A 21 6.04 -0.09 -4.03
CA LEU A 21 4.83 0.33 -3.34
C LEU A 21 4.93 1.81 -3.03
N SER A 22 3.88 2.57 -3.33
CA SER A 22 3.81 3.98 -3.00
C SER A 22 2.80 4.19 -1.87
N VAL A 23 3.18 4.98 -0.87
CA VAL A 23 2.28 5.33 0.21
C VAL A 23 2.25 6.84 0.35
N ALA A 24 1.03 7.40 0.41
CA ALA A 24 0.82 8.83 0.61
C ALA A 24 0.45 9.06 2.07
N LEU A 25 1.10 10.03 2.69
CA LEU A 25 0.86 10.42 4.07
C LEU A 25 0.33 11.85 4.08
N TYR A 26 -0.70 12.11 4.86
CA TYR A 26 -1.26 13.45 4.93
C TYR A 26 -1.94 13.67 6.28
N ASP A 27 -1.99 14.94 6.67
CA ASP A 27 -2.62 15.34 7.91
C ASP A 27 -3.94 16.04 7.63
N VAL A 28 -4.97 15.66 8.36
CA VAL A 28 -6.27 16.31 8.33
C VAL A 28 -6.72 16.50 9.80
N PRO A 29 -7.75 17.33 10.05
CA PRO A 29 -8.17 17.56 11.43
C PRO A 29 -8.47 16.29 12.22
N SER A 30 -8.92 15.24 11.57
CA SER A 30 -9.25 13.97 12.23
C SER A 30 -8.03 13.08 12.45
N GLY A 31 -6.82 13.53 12.10
CA GLY A 31 -5.59 12.80 12.35
C GLY A 31 -4.75 12.58 11.12
N ARG A 32 -3.65 11.85 11.31
CA ARG A 32 -2.75 11.53 10.21
C ARG A 32 -3.26 10.29 9.49
N LYS A 33 -3.34 10.38 8.18
CA LYS A 33 -3.88 9.33 7.31
C LYS A 33 -2.85 8.85 6.32
N ALA A 34 -3.06 7.66 5.80
CA ALA A 34 -2.19 7.11 4.75
C ALA A 34 -2.99 6.31 3.75
N TRP A 35 -2.54 6.33 2.49
CA TRP A 35 -3.09 5.53 1.40
C TRP A 35 -1.97 4.78 0.72
N ILE A 36 -2.20 3.50 0.46
CA ILE A 36 -1.36 2.77 -0.48
C ILE A 36 -1.90 3.04 -1.87
N GLU A 37 -1.06 3.67 -2.70
CA GLU A 37 -1.49 4.07 -4.04
C GLU A 37 -1.19 3.01 -5.09
N ASP A 38 0.01 2.44 -5.04
CA ASP A 38 0.44 1.48 -6.04
C ASP A 38 1.18 0.34 -5.37
N VAL A 39 0.87 -0.88 -5.76
CA VAL A 39 1.66 -2.05 -5.40
C VAL A 39 1.91 -2.80 -6.69
N VAL A 40 3.15 -2.85 -7.12
CA VAL A 40 3.54 -3.48 -8.37
C VAL A 40 4.67 -4.45 -8.11
N VAL A 41 4.54 -5.67 -8.61
CA VAL A 41 5.59 -6.69 -8.53
C VAL A 41 5.80 -7.24 -9.93
N ASP A 42 7.07 -7.32 -10.35
CA ASP A 42 7.40 -7.92 -11.64
C ASP A 42 6.78 -9.30 -11.77
N ALA A 43 6.24 -9.60 -12.96
CA ALA A 43 5.60 -10.89 -13.20
C ALA A 43 6.55 -12.06 -12.90
N ALA A 44 7.83 -11.93 -13.26
CA ALA A 44 8.82 -12.96 -13.04
C ALA A 44 9.16 -13.16 -11.56
N ALA A 45 8.84 -12.18 -10.71
CA ALA A 45 9.15 -12.23 -9.29
C ALA A 45 7.91 -12.55 -8.43
N ARG A 46 6.75 -12.74 -9.03
CA ARG A 46 5.53 -13.03 -8.29
C ARG A 46 5.60 -14.39 -7.64
N GLY A 47 4.83 -14.56 -6.56
CA GLY A 47 4.79 -15.81 -5.82
C GLY A 47 5.91 -15.97 -4.81
N ARG A 48 6.71 -14.93 -4.57
CA ARG A 48 7.84 -14.95 -3.63
C ARG A 48 7.59 -14.14 -2.38
N GLY A 49 6.35 -13.70 -2.15
CA GLY A 49 6.02 -12.90 -0.98
C GLY A 49 6.50 -11.45 -1.02
N ILE A 50 6.88 -10.94 -2.19
CA ILE A 50 7.39 -9.57 -2.32
C ILE A 50 6.30 -8.55 -2.03
N GLY A 51 5.09 -8.76 -2.56
CA GLY A 51 3.97 -7.86 -2.29
C GLY A 51 3.64 -7.80 -0.82
N GLU A 52 3.62 -8.94 -0.16
CA GLU A 52 3.38 -9.00 1.28
C GLU A 52 4.46 -8.27 2.07
N ALA A 53 5.73 -8.46 1.70
CA ALA A 53 6.84 -7.79 2.36
C ALA A 53 6.74 -6.26 2.20
N LEU A 54 6.36 -5.79 1.00
CA LEU A 54 6.18 -4.36 0.76
C LEU A 54 5.05 -3.80 1.61
N VAL A 55 3.91 -4.49 1.69
CA VAL A 55 2.78 -4.03 2.50
C VAL A 55 3.15 -4.04 3.98
N ARG A 56 3.85 -5.07 4.44
CA ARG A 56 4.31 -5.15 5.83
C ARG A 56 5.20 -3.96 6.18
N GLU A 57 6.12 -3.62 5.29
CA GLU A 57 7.01 -2.48 5.50
C GLU A 57 6.26 -1.16 5.50
N ALA A 58 5.25 -1.04 4.62
CA ALA A 58 4.40 0.15 4.58
C ALA A 58 3.63 0.33 5.90
N LEU A 59 3.14 -0.76 6.47
CA LEU A 59 2.44 -0.70 7.75
C LEU A 59 3.39 -0.30 8.88
N ALA A 60 4.60 -0.82 8.87
CA ALA A 60 5.61 -0.44 9.87
C ALA A 60 5.95 1.04 9.75
N LEU A 61 6.13 1.53 8.53
CA LEU A 61 6.37 2.95 8.28
C LEU A 61 5.21 3.80 8.80
N ALA A 62 3.99 3.41 8.49
CA ALA A 62 2.81 4.15 8.92
C ALA A 62 2.72 4.24 10.45
N ARG A 63 3.02 3.14 11.13
CA ARG A 63 3.01 3.13 12.60
C ARG A 63 4.08 4.07 13.17
N ARG A 64 5.26 4.09 12.58
CA ARG A 64 6.34 4.99 13.01
C ARG A 64 5.95 6.45 12.81
N GLU A 65 5.17 6.73 11.75
CA GLU A 65 4.76 8.09 11.40
C GLU A 65 3.48 8.53 12.13
N GLY A 66 2.97 7.73 13.04
CA GLY A 66 1.78 8.07 13.82
C GLY A 66 0.48 7.99 13.06
N VAL A 67 0.42 7.20 12.00
CA VAL A 67 -0.80 7.02 11.20
C VAL A 67 -1.76 6.12 11.97
N ALA A 68 -3.00 6.57 12.10
CA ALA A 68 -4.05 5.80 12.78
C ALA A 68 -4.72 4.80 11.83
N ARG A 69 -4.74 5.09 10.53
CA ARG A 69 -5.48 4.27 9.58
C ARG A 69 -4.81 4.28 8.21
N MET A 70 -4.64 3.09 7.66
CA MET A 70 -4.12 2.89 6.32
C MET A 70 -5.26 2.45 5.41
N MET A 71 -5.42 3.13 4.29
CA MET A 71 -6.45 2.83 3.31
C MET A 71 -5.81 2.39 1.99
N LEU A 72 -6.57 1.62 1.22
CA LEU A 72 -6.21 1.30 -0.16
C LEU A 72 -7.48 0.99 -0.93
N THR A 73 -7.40 1.09 -2.26
CA THR A 73 -8.46 0.60 -3.12
C THR A 73 -7.90 -0.50 -4.00
N SER A 74 -8.74 -1.48 -4.32
CA SER A 74 -8.35 -2.60 -5.16
C SER A 74 -9.54 -3.02 -5.99
N ASN A 75 -9.29 -3.35 -7.26
CA ASN A 75 -10.33 -3.83 -8.15
C ASN A 75 -10.90 -5.15 -7.62
N ALA A 76 -12.21 -5.31 -7.68
CA ALA A 76 -12.89 -6.50 -7.15
C ALA A 76 -12.43 -7.80 -7.82
N THR A 77 -11.89 -7.73 -9.03
CA THR A 77 -11.40 -8.93 -9.74
C THR A 77 -10.03 -9.40 -9.27
N ARG A 78 -9.31 -8.58 -8.50
CA ARG A 78 -7.98 -8.91 -8.01
C ARG A 78 -8.04 -9.74 -6.73
N ARG A 79 -8.50 -10.98 -6.86
CA ARG A 79 -8.75 -11.84 -5.71
C ARG A 79 -7.51 -12.18 -4.90
N ALA A 80 -6.38 -12.39 -5.57
CA ALA A 80 -5.13 -12.69 -4.87
C ALA A 80 -4.68 -11.52 -4.02
N ALA A 81 -4.81 -10.29 -4.54
CA ALA A 81 -4.50 -9.08 -3.79
C ALA A 81 -5.43 -8.93 -2.59
N HIS A 82 -6.73 -9.19 -2.77
CA HIS A 82 -7.69 -9.13 -1.67
C HIS A 82 -7.32 -10.10 -0.55
N ARG A 83 -6.93 -11.32 -0.89
CA ARG A 83 -6.51 -12.30 0.11
C ARG A 83 -5.28 -11.84 0.86
N LEU A 84 -4.33 -11.23 0.14
CA LEU A 84 -3.14 -10.67 0.76
C LEU A 84 -3.51 -9.60 1.79
N TYR A 85 -4.34 -8.64 1.39
CA TYR A 85 -4.72 -7.55 2.28
C TYR A 85 -5.47 -8.05 3.50
N GLU A 86 -6.36 -9.02 3.33
CA GLU A 86 -7.08 -9.60 4.46
C GLU A 86 -6.14 -10.31 5.43
N ARG A 87 -5.15 -11.05 4.90
CA ARG A 87 -4.14 -11.69 5.76
C ARG A 87 -3.32 -10.66 6.55
N MET A 88 -3.13 -9.47 5.98
CA MET A 88 -2.37 -8.41 6.62
C MET A 88 -3.20 -7.61 7.61
N GLY A 89 -4.49 -7.93 7.75
CA GLY A 89 -5.35 -7.27 8.72
C GLY A 89 -6.25 -6.18 8.14
N PHE A 90 -6.22 -5.95 6.83
CA PHE A 90 -7.14 -5.00 6.20
C PHE A 90 -8.56 -5.56 6.20
N VAL A 91 -9.51 -4.68 6.46
CA VAL A 91 -10.93 -5.02 6.47
C VAL A 91 -11.60 -4.28 5.33
N ARG A 92 -12.50 -4.95 4.63
CA ARG A 92 -13.27 -4.30 3.60
C ARG A 92 -14.11 -3.18 4.22
N TYR A 93 -13.97 -1.99 3.69
CA TYR A 93 -14.66 -0.82 4.21
C TYR A 93 -15.85 -0.50 3.31
N GLU A 94 -17.05 -0.57 3.86
CA GLU A 94 -18.27 -0.34 3.11
C GLU A 94 -18.54 1.15 3.01
N THR A 95 -18.13 1.74 1.88
CA THR A 95 -18.36 3.13 1.58
C THR A 95 -18.25 3.30 0.08
N ASP A 96 -18.88 4.33 -0.44
CA ASP A 96 -18.78 4.64 -1.87
C ASP A 96 -17.59 5.55 -2.11
N CYS A 97 -16.89 5.32 -3.21
CA CYS A 97 -15.80 6.16 -3.63
C CYS A 97 -16.22 6.89 -4.89
N PHE A 98 -16.12 8.22 -4.87
CA PHE A 98 -16.48 9.03 -6.02
C PHE A 98 -15.22 9.56 -6.71
N ARG A 99 -15.27 9.63 -8.03
CA ARG A 99 -14.14 10.10 -8.82
C ARG A 99 -14.62 11.08 -9.88
N LEU A 100 -13.88 12.18 -10.06
CA LEU A 100 -14.09 13.13 -11.13
C LEU A 100 -12.75 13.38 -11.80
N ASP A 101 -12.67 13.08 -13.08
CA ASP A 101 -11.46 13.38 -13.86
C ASP A 101 -11.54 14.81 -14.34
N LEU A 102 -10.51 15.58 -14.07
CA LEU A 102 -10.47 17.01 -14.36
C LEU A 102 -9.76 17.34 -15.68
#